data_6d2589c7694d498c46fc5a5a2c3d4357
#
_entry.id   6d2589c7694d498c46fc5a5a2c3d4357
#
_cell.length_a   1.000
_cell.length_b   1.000
_cell.length_c   1.000
_cell.angle_alpha   90.00
_cell.angle_beta   90.00
_cell.angle_gamma   90.00
#
_symmetry.space_group_name_H-M   'P 1'
#
loop_
_entity.id
_entity.type
_entity.pdbx_description
1 polymer ?
#
loop_
_entity_poly.entity_id
_entity_poly.type
_entity_poly.pdbx_seq_one_letter_code
_entity_poly.pdbx_strand_id
1 'polypeptide(L)'
;MEEGHANAVNEMLDYALKERDEINHDFTFLDLGCGNGWVVRKVIENPLCINASGIDGAPQMIANARGRGGDEEYILGNIDEYEPAQGYDLIHSMEVLYYLEDPASILKKIANSWLNESGRLIVGIDLYYENSDSHSWEEKVGTRMLMFKETEWVNFFRQAGFNDVRSWRANQSKDWAGTLVLTGKK
;
A
#
# COMPACT_ATOMS: atom_id res chain seq x y z
N MET A 1 7.66 -0.97 13.24
CA MET A 1 6.98 -0.81 11.92
C MET A 1 6.95 0.67 11.52
N GLU A 2 6.28 1.56 12.25
CA GLU A 2 6.24 3.00 11.89
C GLU A 2 7.63 3.62 11.75
N GLU A 3 8.51 3.48 12.76
CA GLU A 3 9.86 4.07 12.76
C GLU A 3 10.74 3.61 11.59
N GLY A 4 10.61 2.35 11.14
CA GLY A 4 11.43 1.79 10.05
C GLY A 4 10.99 2.24 8.66
N HIS A 5 9.70 2.49 8.45
CA HIS A 5 9.13 2.77 7.13
C HIS A 5 8.63 4.20 6.95
N ALA A 6 8.63 5.01 8.03
CA ALA A 6 8.01 6.34 8.03
C ALA A 6 8.54 7.24 6.90
N ASN A 7 9.85 7.25 6.63
CA ASN A 7 10.42 8.10 5.58
C ASN A 7 9.93 7.70 4.18
N ALA A 8 9.95 6.40 3.86
CA ALA A 8 9.47 5.91 2.57
C ALA A 8 7.97 6.14 2.40
N VAL A 9 7.17 5.84 3.44
CA VAL A 9 5.72 6.09 3.42
C VAL A 9 5.40 7.57 3.29
N ASN A 10 6.13 8.46 3.98
CA ASN A 10 5.94 9.90 3.82
C ASN A 10 6.18 10.34 2.37
N GLU A 11 7.26 9.87 1.73
CA GLU A 11 7.54 10.16 0.32
C GLU A 11 6.43 9.65 -0.61
N MET A 12 5.91 8.44 -0.34
CA MET A 12 4.78 7.86 -1.07
C MET A 12 3.52 8.70 -0.92
N LEU A 13 3.20 9.09 0.33
CA LEU A 13 2.02 9.91 0.61
C LEU A 13 2.16 11.32 0.05
N ASP A 14 3.32 11.96 0.15
CA ASP A 14 3.57 13.27 -0.45
C ASP A 14 3.31 13.25 -1.94
N TYR A 15 3.75 12.19 -2.65
CA TYR A 15 3.47 12.00 -4.07
C TYR A 15 1.96 11.86 -4.36
N ALA A 16 1.27 10.99 -3.62
CA ALA A 16 -0.13 10.65 -3.89
C ALA A 16 -1.10 11.76 -3.43
N LEU A 17 -0.86 12.37 -2.27
CA LEU A 17 -1.70 13.44 -1.73
C LEU A 17 -1.54 14.75 -2.51
N LYS A 18 -0.33 15.07 -2.99
CA LYS A 18 -0.15 16.20 -3.90
C LYS A 18 -1.07 16.11 -5.12
N GLU A 19 -1.24 14.92 -5.70
CA GLU A 19 -2.18 14.71 -6.80
C GLU A 19 -3.63 14.95 -6.36
N ARG A 20 -4.04 14.49 -5.15
CA ARG A 20 -5.38 14.74 -4.61
C ARG A 20 -5.63 16.22 -4.40
N ASP A 21 -4.65 16.94 -3.86
CA ASP A 21 -4.72 18.39 -3.66
C ASP A 21 -4.83 19.15 -4.99
N GLU A 22 -4.11 18.71 -6.04
CA GLU A 22 -4.20 19.28 -7.38
C GLU A 22 -5.58 19.03 -8.03
N ILE A 23 -6.18 17.87 -7.82
CA ILE A 23 -7.55 17.55 -8.26
C ILE A 23 -8.56 18.39 -7.49
N ASN A 24 -8.28 18.71 -6.23
CA ASN A 24 -9.10 19.54 -5.34
C ASN A 24 -10.56 19.05 -5.22
N HIS A 25 -10.73 17.74 -5.03
CA HIS A 25 -12.01 17.08 -4.78
C HIS A 25 -11.87 16.14 -3.60
N ASP A 26 -12.97 15.96 -2.86
CA ASP A 26 -13.08 14.97 -1.80
C ASP A 26 -12.62 13.60 -2.30
N PHE A 27 -11.93 12.84 -1.43
CA PHE A 27 -11.45 11.51 -1.78
C PHE A 27 -11.61 10.53 -0.62
N THR A 28 -11.65 9.24 -0.98
CA THR A 28 -11.68 8.11 -0.06
C THR A 28 -10.35 7.36 -0.10
N PHE A 29 -9.92 6.84 1.04
CA PHE A 29 -8.62 6.20 1.23
C PHE A 29 -8.74 4.81 1.83
N LEU A 30 -7.92 3.86 1.34
CA LEU A 30 -7.74 2.53 1.92
C LEU A 30 -6.27 2.20 2.09
N ASP A 31 -5.89 1.73 3.28
CA ASP A 31 -4.56 1.17 3.56
C ASP A 31 -4.63 -0.36 3.66
N LEU A 32 -3.97 -1.06 2.73
CA LEU A 32 -3.89 -2.52 2.70
C LEU A 32 -2.72 -3.00 3.56
N GLY A 33 -3.03 -3.79 4.59
CA GLY A 33 -2.07 -4.17 5.62
C GLY A 33 -1.75 -3.02 6.56
N CYS A 34 -2.80 -2.35 7.02
CA CYS A 34 -2.70 -1.09 7.78
C CYS A 34 -1.98 -1.19 9.13
N GLY A 35 -1.72 -2.39 9.63
CA GLY A 35 -1.09 -2.61 10.92
C GLY A 35 -1.83 -1.90 12.04
N ASN A 36 -1.13 -1.04 12.78
CA ASN A 36 -1.69 -0.24 13.88
C ASN A 36 -2.44 1.03 13.42
N GLY A 37 -2.67 1.20 12.10
CA GLY A 37 -3.48 2.26 11.53
C GLY A 37 -2.82 3.65 11.47
N TRP A 38 -1.51 3.78 11.63
CA TRP A 38 -0.86 5.09 11.65
C TRP A 38 -0.94 5.85 10.33
N VAL A 39 -0.90 5.14 9.19
CA VAL A 39 -1.06 5.74 7.85
C VAL A 39 -2.48 6.23 7.65
N VAL A 40 -3.47 5.44 8.05
CA VAL A 40 -4.90 5.80 7.98
C VAL A 40 -5.16 7.09 8.75
N ARG A 41 -4.68 7.17 10.02
CA ARG A 41 -4.79 8.38 10.84
C ARG A 41 -4.08 9.60 10.23
N LYS A 42 -2.93 9.38 9.59
CA LYS A 42 -2.21 10.47 8.92
C LYS A 42 -2.97 11.00 7.71
N VAL A 43 -3.57 10.12 6.90
CA VAL A 43 -4.26 10.52 5.67
C VAL A 43 -5.59 11.21 5.96
N ILE A 44 -6.33 10.80 7.00
CA ILE A 44 -7.60 11.45 7.38
C ILE A 44 -7.41 12.90 7.86
N GLU A 45 -6.20 13.32 8.23
CA GLU A 45 -5.88 14.71 8.55
C GLU A 45 -5.92 15.63 7.32
N ASN A 46 -5.84 15.08 6.10
CA ASN A 46 -6.03 15.88 4.88
C ASN A 46 -7.50 16.32 4.78
N PRO A 47 -7.77 17.63 4.66
CA PRO A 47 -9.14 18.16 4.69
C PRO A 47 -10.03 17.68 3.52
N LEU A 48 -9.44 17.14 2.43
CA LEU A 48 -10.17 16.55 1.32
C LEU A 48 -10.45 15.05 1.53
N CYS A 49 -9.84 14.40 2.53
CA CYS A 49 -10.09 13.00 2.83
C CYS A 49 -11.38 12.87 3.65
N ILE A 50 -12.46 12.39 3.01
CA ILE A 50 -13.78 12.26 3.67
C ILE A 50 -14.00 10.91 4.33
N ASN A 51 -13.20 9.91 3.98
CA ASN A 51 -13.20 8.57 4.60
C ASN A 51 -11.82 7.94 4.45
N ALA A 52 -11.27 7.43 5.55
CA ALA A 52 -10.05 6.66 5.56
C ALA A 52 -10.30 5.33 6.27
N SER A 53 -9.97 4.24 5.59
CA SER A 53 -10.14 2.87 6.08
C SER A 53 -8.82 2.12 6.04
N GLY A 54 -8.68 1.12 6.90
CA GLY A 54 -7.55 0.19 6.87
C GLY A 54 -7.99 -1.25 7.06
N ILE A 55 -7.36 -2.17 6.33
CA ILE A 55 -7.57 -3.61 6.49
C ILE A 55 -6.27 -4.30 6.89
N ASP A 56 -6.34 -5.22 7.83
CA ASP A 56 -5.21 -6.05 8.24
C ASP A 56 -5.70 -7.43 8.72
N GLY A 57 -4.91 -8.47 8.43
CA GLY A 57 -5.20 -9.85 8.85
C GLY A 57 -4.86 -10.15 10.31
N ALA A 58 -4.11 -9.28 11.00
CA ALA A 58 -3.63 -9.50 12.36
C ALA A 58 -4.61 -8.90 13.40
N PRO A 59 -5.31 -9.74 14.21
CA PRO A 59 -6.30 -9.25 15.18
C PRO A 59 -5.71 -8.24 16.17
N GLN A 60 -4.47 -8.45 16.62
CA GLN A 60 -3.83 -7.57 17.58
C GLN A 60 -3.52 -6.18 16.97
N MET A 61 -3.16 -6.13 15.69
CA MET A 61 -2.91 -4.86 14.99
C MET A 61 -4.19 -4.05 14.85
N ILE A 62 -5.29 -4.68 14.46
CA ILE A 62 -6.60 -4.04 14.37
C ILE A 62 -7.10 -3.59 15.75
N ALA A 63 -6.90 -4.39 16.80
CA ALA A 63 -7.23 -3.97 18.17
C ALA A 63 -6.42 -2.74 18.60
N ASN A 64 -5.13 -2.70 18.28
CA ASN A 64 -4.27 -1.54 18.57
C ASN A 64 -4.68 -0.31 17.75
N ALA A 65 -5.08 -0.48 16.48
CA ALA A 65 -5.55 0.63 15.64
C ALA A 65 -6.82 1.24 16.22
N ARG A 66 -7.83 0.42 16.49
CA ARG A 66 -9.11 0.83 17.11
C ARG A 66 -8.93 1.46 18.51
N GLY A 67 -7.98 0.96 19.30
CA GLY A 67 -7.71 1.44 20.66
C GLY A 67 -7.12 2.86 20.72
N ARG A 68 -6.69 3.42 19.59
CA ARG A 68 -6.16 4.79 19.52
C ARG A 68 -7.25 5.86 19.34
N GLY A 69 -8.49 5.45 19.10
CA GLY A 69 -9.62 6.34 18.84
C GLY A 69 -9.59 6.93 17.43
N GLY A 70 -10.59 7.75 17.13
CA GLY A 70 -10.81 8.36 15.82
C GLY A 70 -12.04 7.78 15.13
N ASP A 71 -12.44 8.38 14.01
CA ASP A 71 -13.61 7.99 13.23
C ASP A 71 -13.23 7.08 12.04
N GLU A 72 -11.96 6.66 11.96
CA GLU A 72 -11.45 5.80 10.91
C GLU A 72 -12.01 4.38 11.03
N GLU A 73 -12.23 3.75 9.90
CA GLU A 73 -12.68 2.36 9.83
C GLU A 73 -11.50 1.39 9.78
N TYR A 74 -11.44 0.43 10.71
CA TYR A 74 -10.44 -0.63 10.73
C TYR A 74 -11.09 -2.00 10.58
N ILE A 75 -10.73 -2.72 9.53
CA ILE A 75 -11.30 -3.99 9.12
C ILE A 75 -10.34 -5.12 9.47
N LEU A 76 -10.78 -6.08 10.31
CA LEU A 76 -10.08 -7.34 10.45
C LEU A 76 -10.49 -8.26 9.31
N GLY A 77 -9.58 -8.59 8.41
CA GLY A 77 -9.91 -9.42 7.26
C GLY A 77 -8.69 -9.88 6.46
N ASN A 78 -8.91 -10.91 5.66
CA ASN A 78 -7.95 -11.38 4.68
C ASN A 78 -8.08 -10.54 3.39
N ILE A 79 -6.98 -9.94 2.92
CA ILE A 79 -6.95 -9.13 1.71
C ILE A 79 -7.36 -9.94 0.47
N ASP A 80 -6.98 -11.22 0.39
CA ASP A 80 -7.33 -12.09 -0.75
C ASP A 80 -8.84 -12.31 -0.88
N GLU A 81 -9.58 -12.23 0.24
CA GLU A 81 -11.04 -12.44 0.32
C GLU A 81 -11.83 -11.13 0.42
N TYR A 82 -11.14 -10.00 0.60
CA TYR A 82 -11.79 -8.71 0.77
C TYR A 82 -12.41 -8.23 -0.52
N GLU A 83 -13.63 -7.74 -0.41
CA GLU A 83 -14.38 -7.09 -1.51
C GLU A 83 -15.02 -5.82 -0.92
N PRO A 84 -14.52 -4.62 -1.26
CA PRO A 84 -15.08 -3.38 -0.74
C PRO A 84 -16.49 -3.12 -1.30
N ALA A 85 -17.38 -2.59 -0.47
CA ALA A 85 -18.74 -2.24 -0.86
C ALA A 85 -18.79 -1.03 -1.82
N GLN A 86 -17.75 -0.21 -1.83
CA GLN A 86 -17.59 0.96 -2.71
C GLN A 86 -16.11 1.14 -3.06
N GLY A 87 -15.85 1.83 -4.18
CA GLY A 87 -14.48 2.09 -4.62
C GLY A 87 -13.78 3.15 -3.77
N TYR A 88 -12.45 3.17 -3.87
CA TYR A 88 -11.56 4.14 -3.24
C TYR A 88 -10.86 5.00 -4.29
N ASP A 89 -10.53 6.23 -3.93
CA ASP A 89 -9.81 7.16 -4.81
C ASP A 89 -8.30 7.04 -4.65
N LEU A 90 -7.86 6.58 -3.48
CA LEU A 90 -6.46 6.30 -3.18
C LEU A 90 -6.35 5.01 -2.36
N ILE A 91 -5.58 4.05 -2.86
CA ILE A 91 -5.21 2.83 -2.14
C ILE A 91 -3.70 2.85 -1.91
N HIS A 92 -3.30 2.61 -0.67
CA HIS A 92 -1.91 2.49 -0.24
C HIS A 92 -1.64 1.08 0.27
N SER A 93 -0.40 0.62 0.15
CA SER A 93 0.09 -0.59 0.80
C SER A 93 1.58 -0.49 1.05
N MET A 94 2.04 -0.90 2.23
CA MET A 94 3.45 -0.95 2.57
C MET A 94 3.80 -2.30 3.15
N GLU A 95 4.74 -3.02 2.51
CA GLU A 95 5.29 -4.30 2.98
C GLU A 95 4.25 -5.42 3.12
N VAL A 96 3.33 -5.54 2.15
CA VAL A 96 2.20 -6.49 2.22
C VAL A 96 2.12 -7.42 1.03
N LEU A 97 2.19 -6.91 -0.21
CA LEU A 97 1.80 -7.67 -1.40
C LEU A 97 2.62 -8.95 -1.62
N TYR A 98 3.84 -8.99 -1.18
CA TYR A 98 4.69 -10.18 -1.30
C TYR A 98 4.35 -11.32 -0.33
N TYR A 99 3.46 -11.08 0.66
CA TYR A 99 2.90 -12.14 1.51
C TYR A 99 1.69 -12.84 0.89
N LEU A 100 1.03 -12.21 -0.08
CA LEU A 100 -0.17 -12.73 -0.71
C LEU A 100 0.15 -13.95 -1.59
N GLU A 101 -0.82 -14.82 -1.80
CA GLU A 101 -0.63 -16.03 -2.62
C GLU A 101 -0.42 -15.68 -4.09
N ASP A 102 -1.19 -14.73 -4.61
CA ASP A 102 -1.13 -14.23 -5.99
C ASP A 102 -1.28 -12.71 -6.04
N PRO A 103 -0.18 -11.95 -5.86
CA PRO A 103 -0.23 -10.49 -5.92
C PRO A 103 -0.69 -9.94 -7.27
N ALA A 104 -0.48 -10.66 -8.38
CA ALA A 104 -0.96 -10.24 -9.69
C ALA A 104 -2.50 -10.29 -9.78
N SER A 105 -3.12 -11.29 -9.16
CA SER A 105 -4.59 -11.39 -9.06
C SER A 105 -5.17 -10.26 -8.22
N ILE A 106 -4.56 -9.95 -7.07
CA ILE A 106 -5.00 -8.84 -6.22
C ILE A 106 -4.87 -7.49 -6.94
N LEU A 107 -3.77 -7.25 -7.65
CA LEU A 107 -3.62 -6.03 -8.46
C LEU A 107 -4.74 -5.88 -9.50
N LYS A 108 -5.17 -6.99 -10.14
CA LYS A 108 -6.33 -6.98 -11.05
C LYS A 108 -7.64 -6.66 -10.34
N LYS A 109 -7.89 -7.22 -9.15
CA LYS A 109 -9.07 -6.88 -8.34
C LYS A 109 -9.07 -5.39 -7.98
N ILE A 110 -7.93 -4.87 -7.52
CA ILE A 110 -7.78 -3.45 -7.17
C ILE A 110 -8.10 -2.56 -8.38
N ALA A 111 -7.49 -2.83 -9.54
CA ALA A 111 -7.71 -2.04 -10.75
C ALA A 111 -9.17 -2.08 -11.23
N ASN A 112 -9.80 -3.26 -11.21
CA ASN A 112 -11.13 -3.45 -11.81
C ASN A 112 -12.28 -3.04 -10.87
N SER A 113 -12.14 -3.28 -9.56
CA SER A 113 -13.27 -3.26 -8.63
C SER A 113 -13.07 -2.34 -7.42
N TRP A 114 -11.84 -2.17 -6.93
CA TRP A 114 -11.58 -1.46 -5.68
C TRP A 114 -11.27 0.03 -5.88
N LEU A 115 -10.73 0.40 -7.04
CA LEU A 115 -10.48 1.81 -7.37
C LEU A 115 -11.68 2.44 -8.09
N ASN A 116 -11.98 3.66 -7.71
CA ASN A 116 -12.83 4.57 -8.49
C ASN A 116 -12.14 4.93 -9.81
N GLU A 117 -12.91 5.48 -10.78
CA GLU A 117 -12.34 6.03 -12.00
C GLU A 117 -11.30 7.12 -11.66
N SER A 118 -10.14 7.05 -12.29
CA SER A 118 -8.98 7.90 -12.00
C SER A 118 -8.38 7.71 -10.59
N GLY A 119 -8.79 6.69 -9.86
CA GLY A 119 -8.19 6.31 -8.59
C GLY A 119 -6.75 5.82 -8.74
N ARG A 120 -5.96 5.94 -7.69
CA ARG A 120 -4.54 5.57 -7.67
C ARG A 120 -4.27 4.47 -6.66
N LEU A 121 -3.45 3.50 -7.07
CA LEU A 121 -2.74 2.58 -6.17
C LEU A 121 -1.30 3.04 -6.02
N ILE A 122 -0.78 3.03 -4.78
CA ILE A 122 0.63 3.23 -4.47
C ILE A 122 1.10 2.16 -3.48
N VAL A 123 2.18 1.46 -3.82
CA VAL A 123 2.71 0.32 -3.06
C VAL A 123 4.18 0.51 -2.77
N GLY A 124 4.60 0.24 -1.53
CA GLY A 124 6.00 0.17 -1.11
C GLY A 124 6.41 -1.26 -0.79
N ILE A 125 7.56 -1.68 -1.28
CA ILE A 125 8.10 -3.03 -1.15
C ILE A 125 9.60 -2.95 -0.85
N ASP A 126 10.03 -3.57 0.25
CA ASP A 126 11.45 -3.70 0.60
C ASP A 126 12.01 -5.07 0.20
N LEU A 127 11.14 -6.09 0.10
CA LEU A 127 11.51 -7.42 -0.40
C LEU A 127 11.40 -7.47 -1.93
N TYR A 128 12.50 -7.22 -2.62
CA TYR A 128 12.59 -7.34 -4.08
C TYR A 128 13.99 -7.77 -4.51
N TYR A 129 14.11 -8.35 -5.70
CA TYR A 129 15.32 -9.05 -6.13
C TYR A 129 16.58 -8.16 -6.18
N GLU A 130 16.45 -6.88 -6.55
CA GLU A 130 17.55 -5.92 -6.62
C GLU A 130 17.99 -5.43 -5.23
N ASN A 131 17.24 -5.73 -4.14
CA ASN A 131 17.63 -5.49 -2.76
C ASN A 131 18.22 -6.76 -2.13
N SER A 132 19.53 -6.94 -2.24
CA SER A 132 20.23 -8.13 -1.74
C SER A 132 20.05 -8.37 -0.23
N ASP A 133 19.84 -7.32 0.56
CA ASP A 133 19.70 -7.42 2.02
C ASP A 133 18.38 -8.13 2.41
N SER A 134 17.38 -8.09 1.51
CA SER A 134 16.09 -8.74 1.73
C SER A 134 16.08 -10.24 1.39
N HIS A 135 17.10 -10.78 0.70
CA HIS A 135 17.12 -12.16 0.19
C HIS A 135 17.02 -13.25 1.27
N SER A 136 17.42 -12.95 2.50
CA SER A 136 17.36 -13.88 3.63
C SER A 136 16.11 -13.71 4.51
N TRP A 137 15.19 -12.83 4.14
CA TRP A 137 14.07 -12.47 5.03
C TRP A 137 13.06 -13.61 5.19
N GLU A 138 12.70 -14.32 4.12
CA GLU A 138 11.81 -15.48 4.18
C GLU A 138 12.30 -16.52 5.20
N GLU A 139 13.59 -16.87 5.16
CA GLU A 139 14.22 -17.80 6.10
C GLU A 139 14.22 -17.25 7.53
N LYS A 140 14.61 -15.98 7.72
CA LYS A 140 14.71 -15.33 9.04
C LYS A 140 13.37 -15.16 9.72
N VAL A 141 12.34 -14.81 8.96
CA VAL A 141 10.98 -14.58 9.48
C VAL A 141 10.19 -15.88 9.59
N GLY A 142 10.54 -16.89 8.80
CA GLY A 142 9.85 -18.20 8.79
C GLY A 142 8.44 -18.12 8.16
N THR A 143 8.21 -17.14 7.30
CA THR A 143 6.95 -16.94 6.60
C THR A 143 7.22 -16.85 5.10
N ARG A 144 6.41 -17.52 4.29
CA ARG A 144 6.50 -17.47 2.84
C ARG A 144 6.42 -16.02 2.35
N MET A 145 7.37 -15.65 1.51
CA MET A 145 7.45 -14.34 0.86
C MET A 145 7.79 -14.52 -0.62
N LEU A 146 7.10 -13.80 -1.50
CA LEU A 146 7.32 -13.85 -2.94
C LEU A 146 8.28 -12.76 -3.36
N MET A 147 9.46 -13.16 -3.82
CA MET A 147 10.47 -12.24 -4.31
C MET A 147 10.38 -12.09 -5.83
N PHE A 148 10.16 -10.86 -6.29
CA PHE A 148 10.15 -10.51 -7.70
C PHE A 148 11.14 -9.39 -7.99
N LYS A 149 11.53 -9.26 -9.26
CA LYS A 149 12.28 -8.11 -9.76
C LYS A 149 11.37 -6.90 -9.90
N GLU A 150 11.94 -5.71 -9.86
CA GLU A 150 11.19 -4.48 -10.19
C GLU A 150 10.46 -4.59 -11.52
N THR A 151 11.11 -5.13 -12.55
CA THR A 151 10.49 -5.31 -13.88
C THR A 151 9.28 -6.24 -13.86
N GLU A 152 9.26 -7.26 -13.00
CA GLU A 152 8.12 -8.17 -12.84
C GLU A 152 6.96 -7.46 -12.13
N TRP A 153 7.25 -6.72 -11.05
CA TRP A 153 6.26 -5.88 -10.37
C TRP A 153 5.62 -4.85 -11.31
N VAL A 154 6.43 -4.13 -12.09
CA VAL A 154 5.92 -3.17 -13.10
C VAL A 154 5.04 -3.87 -14.14
N ASN A 155 5.40 -5.09 -14.57
CA ASN A 155 4.59 -5.87 -15.50
C ASN A 155 3.27 -6.32 -14.87
N PHE A 156 3.23 -6.70 -13.59
CA PHE A 156 1.98 -7.02 -12.90
C PHE A 156 1.01 -5.84 -12.89
N PHE A 157 1.50 -4.63 -12.60
CA PHE A 157 0.68 -3.41 -12.67
C PHE A 157 0.11 -3.19 -14.07
N ARG A 158 0.94 -3.27 -15.11
CA ARG A 158 0.49 -3.08 -16.51
C ARG A 158 -0.53 -4.15 -16.92
N GLN A 159 -0.29 -5.42 -16.58
CA GLN A 159 -1.19 -6.53 -16.89
C GLN A 159 -2.50 -6.47 -16.10
N ALA A 160 -2.50 -5.84 -14.94
CA ALA A 160 -3.71 -5.56 -14.17
C ALA A 160 -4.58 -4.47 -14.79
N GLY A 161 -4.05 -3.70 -15.75
CA GLY A 161 -4.78 -2.63 -16.45
C GLY A 161 -4.51 -1.22 -15.92
N PHE A 162 -3.52 -1.06 -15.03
CA PHE A 162 -3.13 0.27 -14.56
C PHE A 162 -2.49 1.10 -15.69
N ASN A 163 -2.89 2.38 -15.74
CA ASN A 163 -2.26 3.42 -16.54
C ASN A 163 -1.25 4.22 -15.68
N ASP A 164 -0.41 5.05 -16.32
CA ASP A 164 0.60 5.90 -15.64
C ASP A 164 1.45 5.11 -14.62
N VAL A 165 1.84 3.88 -14.98
CA VAL A 165 2.65 3.02 -14.12
C VAL A 165 4.04 3.59 -13.97
N ARG A 166 4.46 3.87 -12.73
CA ARG A 166 5.78 4.39 -12.37
C ARG A 166 6.39 3.57 -11.25
N SER A 167 7.73 3.59 -11.17
CA SER A 167 8.49 3.04 -10.06
C SER A 167 9.67 3.95 -9.71
N TRP A 168 10.04 3.94 -8.43
CA TRP A 168 11.25 4.60 -7.93
C TRP A 168 11.72 3.98 -6.62
N ARG A 169 12.85 4.45 -6.10
CA ARG A 169 13.38 4.06 -4.78
C ARG A 169 13.13 5.19 -3.79
N ALA A 170 12.23 4.97 -2.84
CA ALA A 170 12.01 5.91 -1.75
C ALA A 170 13.04 5.71 -0.63
N ASN A 171 13.43 6.79 0.03
CA ASN A 171 14.37 6.78 1.16
C ASN A 171 15.69 6.02 0.87
N GLN A 172 16.15 6.01 -0.39
CA GLN A 172 17.41 5.39 -0.78
C GLN A 172 18.60 6.12 -0.15
N SER A 173 19.60 5.37 0.30
CA SER A 173 20.85 5.92 0.82
C SER A 173 22.06 5.12 0.32
N LYS A 174 23.26 5.49 0.77
CA LYS A 174 24.50 4.75 0.42
C LYS A 174 24.46 3.30 0.92
N ASP A 175 23.82 3.08 2.06
CA ASP A 175 23.81 1.79 2.77
C ASP A 175 22.44 1.11 2.77
N TRP A 176 21.47 1.66 2.01
CA TRP A 176 20.13 1.14 1.88
C TRP A 176 19.64 1.24 0.44
N ALA A 177 19.20 0.12 -0.13
CA ALA A 177 18.70 0.05 -1.52
C ALA A 177 17.46 0.92 -1.78
N GLY A 178 16.77 1.33 -0.74
CA GLY A 178 15.51 2.06 -0.80
C GLY A 178 14.29 1.14 -0.91
N THR A 179 13.15 1.64 -0.49
CA THR A 179 11.86 0.99 -0.73
C THR A 179 11.51 1.09 -2.21
N LEU A 180 11.27 -0.02 -2.87
CA LEU A 180 10.72 -0.04 -4.21
C LEU A 180 9.27 0.46 -4.15
N VAL A 181 9.04 1.65 -4.65
CA VAL A 181 7.68 2.18 -4.80
C VAL A 181 7.18 1.91 -6.20
N LEU A 182 5.93 1.42 -6.28
CA LEU A 182 5.19 1.23 -7.52
C LEU A 182 3.86 1.97 -7.42
N THR A 183 3.45 2.62 -8.50
CA THR A 183 2.15 3.29 -8.54
C THR A 183 1.54 3.18 -9.93
N GLY A 184 0.21 3.25 -9.97
CA GLY A 184 -0.57 3.27 -11.21
C GLY A 184 -1.96 3.83 -10.97
N LYS A 185 -2.61 4.28 -12.04
CA LYS A 185 -4.00 4.77 -12.05
C LYS A 185 -4.92 3.77 -12.74
N LYS A 186 -6.18 3.74 -12.31
CA LYS A 186 -7.25 3.09 -13.05
C LYS A 186 -7.59 3.86 -14.33
#